data_2672c5bdc581983e600c5297f17a0467
#
_entry.id   2672c5bdc581983e600c5297f17a0467
#
_cell.length_a   1.000
_cell.length_b   1.000
_cell.length_c   1.000
_cell.angle_alpha   90.00
_cell.angle_beta   90.00
_cell.angle_gamma   90.00
#
_symmetry.space_group_name_H-M   'P 1'
#
loop_
_entity.id
_entity.type
_entity.pdbx_description
1 polymer ?
#
loop_
_entity_poly.entity_id
_entity_poly.type
_entity_poly.pdbx_seq_one_letter_code
_entity_poly.pdbx_strand_id
1 'polypeptide(L)'
;MKELSGAAWVNKFQGSASTETLSYPFRTNVEQFLASLRQAGAVVIIAATLRPPERAYLMHWCWKISRGLVKASDVPPMAGVDIEWDHGNDAKSLREANAMVAAYGMSGLHVAPALQSRHTEGNAIDMNISWSGDLHIIDKDNNAVIIRTPPRDGMNTELHQVGRNYNVIKYHGGARDKPHWSSDGR
;
A
#
# COMPACT_ATOMS: atom_id res chain seq x y z
N MET A 1 19.09 -22.40 -7.40
CA MET A 1 18.36 -22.82 -8.64
C MET A 1 17.12 -21.96 -8.70
N LYS A 2 16.87 -21.29 -9.83
CA LYS A 2 15.65 -20.48 -10.00
C LYS A 2 14.42 -21.37 -10.07
N GLU A 3 13.32 -20.87 -9.47
CA GLU A 3 12.01 -21.52 -9.50
C GLU A 3 11.13 -20.83 -10.55
N LEU A 4 10.42 -21.60 -11.36
CA LEU A 4 9.52 -21.08 -12.38
C LEU A 4 8.43 -20.18 -11.76
N SER A 5 8.10 -19.09 -12.46
CA SER A 5 7.03 -18.18 -12.07
C SER A 5 5.67 -18.87 -12.05
N GLY A 6 4.74 -18.38 -11.26
CA GLY A 6 3.39 -18.92 -11.14
C GLY A 6 2.70 -18.45 -9.85
N ALA A 7 1.43 -18.80 -9.68
CA ALA A 7 0.57 -18.33 -8.58
C ALA A 7 1.16 -18.58 -7.17
N ALA A 8 1.96 -19.64 -6.98
CA ALA A 8 2.58 -19.96 -5.69
C ALA A 8 3.52 -18.84 -5.17
N TRP A 9 4.10 -18.05 -6.06
CA TRP A 9 4.98 -16.94 -5.71
C TRP A 9 4.31 -15.84 -4.91
N VAL A 10 2.98 -15.68 -4.97
CA VAL A 10 2.26 -14.65 -4.21
C VAL A 10 2.32 -14.86 -2.69
N ASN A 11 2.63 -16.08 -2.25
CA ASN A 11 2.80 -16.44 -0.85
C ASN A 11 4.20 -16.10 -0.30
N LYS A 12 5.13 -15.74 -1.19
CA LYS A 12 6.48 -15.30 -0.81
C LYS A 12 6.50 -13.78 -0.59
N PHE A 13 7.41 -13.32 0.27
CA PHE A 13 7.61 -11.89 0.55
C PHE A 13 6.30 -11.18 0.92
N GLN A 14 5.60 -11.69 1.91
CA GLN A 14 4.32 -11.15 2.36
C GLN A 14 4.44 -9.68 2.78
N GLY A 15 3.45 -8.87 2.42
CA GLY A 15 3.26 -7.52 2.96
C GLY A 15 2.79 -7.55 4.41
N SER A 16 2.76 -6.38 5.04
CA SER A 16 2.33 -6.22 6.42
C SER A 16 1.17 -5.22 6.53
N ALA A 17 0.37 -5.37 7.59
CA ALA A 17 -0.59 -4.38 8.07
C ALA A 17 -0.25 -3.94 9.52
N SER A 18 0.94 -4.33 10.04
CA SER A 18 1.41 -3.92 11.37
C SER A 18 2.17 -2.60 11.32
N THR A 19 1.87 -1.69 12.23
CA THR A 19 2.64 -0.45 12.40
C THR A 19 4.08 -0.70 12.78
N GLU A 20 4.41 -1.86 13.34
CA GLU A 20 5.78 -2.25 13.68
C GLU A 20 6.71 -2.31 12.47
N THR A 21 6.17 -2.50 11.27
CA THR A 21 6.94 -2.53 10.01
C THR A 21 7.15 -1.16 9.39
N LEU A 22 6.62 -0.10 9.99
CA LEU A 22 6.86 1.27 9.55
C LEU A 22 8.22 1.78 10.02
N SER A 23 8.85 2.63 9.22
CA SER A 23 10.13 3.27 9.52
C SER A 23 9.96 4.45 10.48
N TYR A 24 10.94 4.68 11.35
CA TYR A 24 10.98 5.91 12.18
C TYR A 24 11.43 7.11 11.33
N PRO A 25 10.91 8.32 11.57
CA PRO A 25 9.93 8.70 12.62
C PRO A 25 8.46 8.48 12.21
N PHE A 26 8.17 8.05 10.98
CA PHE A 26 6.80 7.90 10.48
C PHE A 26 5.97 6.93 11.35
N ARG A 27 6.58 5.84 11.82
CA ARG A 27 5.94 4.90 12.75
C ARG A 27 5.35 5.61 13.97
N THR A 28 6.16 6.40 14.67
CA THR A 28 5.72 7.13 15.87
C THR A 28 4.56 8.09 15.55
N ASN A 29 4.66 8.80 14.42
CA ASN A 29 3.62 9.73 13.98
C ASN A 29 2.29 9.01 13.71
N VAL A 30 2.35 7.88 13.02
CA VAL A 30 1.17 7.04 12.73
C VAL A 30 0.56 6.51 14.03
N GLU A 31 1.37 5.95 14.93
CA GLU A 31 0.88 5.38 16.19
C GLU A 31 0.17 6.43 17.06
N GLN A 32 0.70 7.66 17.13
CA GLN A 32 0.07 8.80 17.82
C GLN A 32 -1.25 9.20 17.16
N PHE A 33 -1.29 9.31 15.82
CA PHE A 33 -2.50 9.64 15.09
C PHE A 33 -3.59 8.57 15.25
N LEU A 34 -3.22 7.28 15.17
CA LEU A 34 -4.13 6.16 15.40
C LEU A 34 -4.69 6.17 16.83
N ALA A 35 -3.87 6.48 17.83
CA ALA A 35 -4.31 6.58 19.21
C ALA A 35 -5.35 7.69 19.37
N SER A 36 -5.10 8.88 18.80
CA SER A 36 -6.03 10.01 18.84
C SER A 36 -7.35 9.69 18.13
N LEU A 37 -7.32 9.07 16.95
CA LEU A 37 -8.51 8.62 16.20
C LEU A 37 -9.37 7.66 17.03
N ARG A 38 -8.74 6.63 17.61
CA ARG A 38 -9.44 5.60 18.40
C ARG A 38 -10.01 6.19 19.69
N GLN A 39 -9.27 7.07 20.35
CA GLN A 39 -9.74 7.77 21.55
C GLN A 39 -10.94 8.68 21.25
N ALA A 40 -10.99 9.26 20.06
CA ALA A 40 -12.13 10.04 19.58
C ALA A 40 -13.34 9.18 19.16
N GLY A 41 -13.23 7.85 19.19
CA GLY A 41 -14.30 6.91 18.84
C GLY A 41 -14.36 6.57 17.35
N ALA A 42 -13.33 6.94 16.55
CA ALA A 42 -13.26 6.50 15.16
C ALA A 42 -12.87 5.03 15.05
N VAL A 43 -13.48 4.34 14.09
CA VAL A 43 -13.09 2.98 13.67
C VAL A 43 -11.98 3.10 12.64
N VAL A 44 -10.87 2.42 12.89
CA VAL A 44 -9.72 2.41 11.96
C VAL A 44 -9.31 0.97 11.67
N ILE A 45 -9.35 0.61 10.38
CA ILE A 45 -8.91 -0.69 9.85
C ILE A 45 -7.68 -0.45 9.00
N ILE A 46 -6.53 -0.98 9.42
CA ILE A 46 -5.29 -0.91 8.67
C ILE A 46 -5.31 -2.02 7.61
N ALA A 47 -5.18 -1.65 6.34
CA ALA A 47 -5.17 -2.57 5.21
C ALA A 47 -3.74 -2.94 4.78
N ALA A 48 -2.80 -1.99 4.81
CA ALA A 48 -1.40 -2.24 4.46
C ALA A 48 -0.46 -1.22 5.13
N THR A 49 0.76 -1.66 5.39
CA THR A 49 1.89 -0.84 5.83
C THR A 49 3.10 -1.07 4.94
N LEU A 50 3.90 -2.09 5.20
CA LEU A 50 5.09 -2.42 4.41
C LEU A 50 4.73 -3.34 3.23
N ARG A 51 5.23 -2.99 2.06
CA ARG A 51 5.34 -3.89 0.91
C ARG A 51 6.82 -4.16 0.66
N PRO A 52 7.34 -5.38 0.93
CA PRO A 52 8.74 -5.69 0.64
C PRO A 52 9.10 -5.38 -0.82
N PRO A 53 10.31 -4.87 -1.10
CA PRO A 53 10.76 -4.60 -2.47
C PRO A 53 10.65 -5.82 -3.40
N GLU A 54 10.89 -7.02 -2.87
CA GLU A 54 10.76 -8.28 -3.60
C GLU A 54 9.32 -8.52 -4.05
N ARG A 55 8.35 -8.22 -3.17
CA ARG A 55 6.92 -8.30 -3.52
C ARG A 55 6.55 -7.27 -4.58
N ALA A 56 7.05 -6.04 -4.46
CA ALA A 56 6.83 -5.00 -5.46
C ALA A 56 7.39 -5.40 -6.83
N TYR A 57 8.59 -6.00 -6.86
CA TYR A 57 9.21 -6.55 -8.06
C TYR A 57 8.33 -7.64 -8.69
N LEU A 58 7.88 -8.63 -7.93
CA LEU A 58 7.02 -9.69 -8.43
C LEU A 58 5.71 -9.15 -9.03
N MET A 59 5.05 -8.23 -8.32
CA MET A 59 3.80 -7.61 -8.77
C MET A 59 4.00 -6.78 -10.05
N HIS A 60 5.08 -6.01 -10.13
CA HIS A 60 5.39 -5.16 -11.29
C HIS A 60 5.60 -5.99 -12.55
N TRP A 61 6.48 -6.99 -12.46
CA TRP A 61 6.89 -7.73 -13.66
C TRP A 61 5.84 -8.74 -14.12
N CYS A 62 5.14 -9.43 -13.21
CA CYS A 62 4.04 -10.29 -13.64
C CYS A 62 2.95 -9.48 -14.34
N TRP A 63 2.64 -8.27 -13.87
CA TRP A 63 1.67 -7.40 -14.53
C TRP A 63 2.17 -6.96 -15.92
N LYS A 64 3.43 -6.55 -16.06
CA LYS A 64 3.99 -6.14 -17.37
C LYS A 64 4.03 -7.30 -18.37
N ILE A 65 4.44 -8.49 -17.95
CA ILE A 65 4.41 -9.68 -18.80
C ILE A 65 2.97 -9.98 -19.22
N SER A 66 2.03 -9.98 -18.28
CA SER A 66 0.61 -10.26 -18.55
C SER A 66 -0.04 -9.32 -19.56
N ARG A 67 0.49 -8.11 -19.72
CA ARG A 67 0.03 -7.11 -20.69
C ARG A 67 0.85 -7.11 -21.98
N GLY A 68 1.82 -8.01 -22.14
CA GLY A 68 2.70 -8.07 -23.30
C GLY A 68 3.64 -6.87 -23.45
N LEU A 69 3.87 -6.13 -22.35
CA LEU A 69 4.72 -4.94 -22.35
C LEU A 69 6.21 -5.27 -22.20
N VAL A 70 6.52 -6.50 -21.80
CA VAL A 70 7.88 -7.03 -21.65
C VAL A 70 7.86 -8.52 -21.92
N LYS A 71 8.91 -9.06 -22.55
CA LYS A 71 9.09 -10.50 -22.65
C LYS A 71 9.59 -11.06 -21.31
N ALA A 72 9.21 -12.28 -21.00
CA ALA A 72 9.64 -12.94 -19.76
C ALA A 72 11.16 -13.05 -19.64
N SER A 73 11.85 -13.34 -20.78
CA SER A 73 13.31 -13.40 -20.87
C SER A 73 14.03 -12.06 -20.58
N ASP A 74 13.34 -10.93 -20.75
CA ASP A 74 13.92 -9.60 -20.68
C ASP A 74 13.73 -8.94 -19.29
N VAL A 75 13.10 -9.66 -18.36
CA VAL A 75 12.91 -9.15 -16.99
C VAL A 75 14.25 -9.11 -16.26
N PRO A 76 14.67 -7.92 -15.75
CA PRO A 76 15.93 -7.82 -15.03
C PRO A 76 15.85 -8.62 -13.71
N PRO A 77 16.92 -9.34 -13.33
CA PRO A 77 16.93 -10.09 -12.08
C PRO A 77 16.92 -9.17 -10.87
N MET A 78 16.39 -9.66 -9.76
CA MET A 78 16.44 -9.00 -8.46
C MET A 78 17.18 -9.89 -7.45
N ALA A 79 18.14 -9.32 -6.73
CA ALA A 79 18.84 -10.03 -5.67
C ALA A 79 17.86 -10.53 -4.60
N GLY A 80 18.00 -11.79 -4.19
CA GLY A 80 17.12 -12.43 -3.21
C GLY A 80 15.82 -13.01 -3.80
N VAL A 81 15.55 -12.83 -5.10
CA VAL A 81 14.36 -13.35 -5.78
C VAL A 81 14.77 -14.34 -6.88
N ASP A 82 14.87 -15.61 -6.50
CA ASP A 82 15.29 -16.69 -7.41
C ASP A 82 14.12 -17.19 -8.30
N ILE A 83 13.48 -16.25 -9.01
CA ILE A 83 12.38 -16.54 -9.94
C ILE A 83 12.91 -16.70 -11.37
N GLU A 84 12.35 -17.67 -12.11
CA GLU A 84 12.51 -17.80 -13.55
C GLU A 84 11.19 -17.44 -14.24
N TRP A 85 11.21 -16.36 -14.99
CA TRP A 85 10.03 -15.85 -15.70
C TRP A 85 9.81 -16.55 -17.04
N ASP A 86 10.92 -16.97 -17.70
CA ASP A 86 10.86 -17.66 -18.99
C ASP A 86 10.65 -19.14 -18.79
N HIS A 87 9.51 -19.64 -19.28
CA HIS A 87 9.13 -21.06 -19.28
C HIS A 87 9.56 -21.80 -20.55
N GLY A 88 10.47 -21.18 -21.38
CA GLY A 88 10.88 -21.71 -22.68
C GLY A 88 9.80 -21.60 -23.76
N ASN A 89 8.68 -20.94 -23.46
CA ASN A 89 7.58 -20.70 -24.40
C ASN A 89 6.78 -19.49 -23.94
N ASP A 90 6.61 -18.51 -24.82
CA ASP A 90 5.95 -17.23 -24.53
C ASP A 90 4.51 -17.41 -24.02
N ALA A 91 3.75 -18.32 -24.62
CA ALA A 91 2.36 -18.57 -24.20
C ALA A 91 2.28 -19.13 -22.78
N LYS A 92 3.23 -19.99 -22.39
CA LYS A 92 3.32 -20.53 -21.04
C LYS A 92 3.76 -19.47 -20.05
N SER A 93 4.78 -18.68 -20.37
CA SER A 93 5.24 -17.57 -19.53
C SER A 93 4.13 -16.55 -19.30
N LEU A 94 3.39 -16.19 -20.34
CA LEU A 94 2.23 -15.29 -20.26
C LEU A 94 1.12 -15.85 -19.36
N ARG A 95 0.80 -17.14 -19.48
CA ARG A 95 -0.22 -17.80 -18.65
C ARG A 95 0.14 -17.74 -17.17
N GLU A 96 1.38 -18.08 -16.83
CA GLU A 96 1.83 -18.09 -15.43
C GLU A 96 1.91 -16.65 -14.84
N ALA A 97 2.32 -15.65 -15.64
CA ALA A 97 2.25 -14.25 -15.24
C ALA A 97 0.79 -13.80 -14.98
N ASN A 98 -0.16 -14.19 -15.83
CA ASN A 98 -1.59 -13.92 -15.61
C ASN A 98 -2.11 -14.62 -14.32
N ALA A 99 -1.66 -15.84 -14.04
CA ALA A 99 -2.00 -16.53 -12.79
C ALA A 99 -1.50 -15.77 -11.56
N MET A 100 -0.29 -15.20 -11.61
CA MET A 100 0.23 -14.33 -10.56
C MET A 100 -0.60 -13.05 -10.42
N VAL A 101 -0.93 -12.37 -11.53
CA VAL A 101 -1.76 -11.14 -11.53
C VAL A 101 -3.11 -11.41 -10.88
N ALA A 102 -3.78 -12.51 -11.21
CA ALA A 102 -5.03 -12.92 -10.61
C ALA A 102 -4.88 -13.21 -9.11
N ALA A 103 -3.85 -13.95 -8.72
CA ALA A 103 -3.59 -14.31 -7.33
C ALA A 103 -3.21 -13.09 -6.46
N TYR A 104 -2.58 -12.05 -7.03
CA TYR A 104 -2.37 -10.76 -6.37
C TYR A 104 -3.62 -9.87 -6.35
N GLY A 105 -4.72 -10.25 -7.00
CA GLY A 105 -5.93 -9.41 -7.11
C GLY A 105 -5.75 -8.19 -8.02
N MET A 106 -4.80 -8.22 -8.96
CA MET A 106 -4.42 -7.08 -9.78
C MET A 106 -5.07 -7.03 -11.18
N SER A 107 -6.01 -7.92 -11.48
CA SER A 107 -6.63 -8.03 -12.81
C SER A 107 -7.28 -6.74 -13.30
N GLY A 108 -7.81 -5.92 -12.38
CA GLY A 108 -8.45 -4.64 -12.67
C GLY A 108 -7.51 -3.44 -12.73
N LEU A 109 -6.19 -3.61 -12.51
CA LEU A 109 -5.25 -2.49 -12.56
C LEU A 109 -4.98 -2.06 -14.01
N HIS A 110 -4.94 -0.75 -14.23
CA HIS A 110 -4.62 -0.14 -15.52
C HIS A 110 -3.14 0.24 -15.66
N VAL A 111 -2.38 0.25 -14.57
CA VAL A 111 -0.95 0.54 -14.52
C VAL A 111 -0.24 -0.50 -13.66
N ALA A 112 1.02 -0.77 -13.99
CA ALA A 112 1.85 -1.67 -13.18
C ALA A 112 2.05 -1.10 -11.78
N PRO A 113 2.00 -1.92 -10.72
CA PRO A 113 2.45 -1.51 -9.40
C PRO A 113 3.87 -0.94 -9.45
N ALA A 114 4.13 0.13 -8.72
CA ALA A 114 5.45 0.75 -8.69
C ALA A 114 6.49 -0.17 -8.04
N LEU A 115 7.70 -0.19 -8.59
CA LEU A 115 8.85 -0.89 -7.99
C LEU A 115 9.30 -0.24 -6.68
N GLN A 116 9.17 1.09 -6.61
CA GLN A 116 9.44 1.88 -5.42
C GLN A 116 8.22 2.72 -5.07
N SER A 117 7.85 2.73 -3.81
CA SER A 117 6.75 3.52 -3.28
C SER A 117 6.99 3.80 -1.79
N ARG A 118 6.19 4.67 -1.19
CA ARG A 118 6.27 4.90 0.26
C ARG A 118 6.00 3.62 1.08
N HIS A 119 5.23 2.68 0.55
CA HIS A 119 5.06 1.36 1.16
C HIS A 119 6.33 0.51 1.14
N THR A 120 7.15 0.58 0.09
CA THR A 120 8.41 -0.18 0.05
C THR A 120 9.48 0.40 0.97
N GLU A 121 9.31 1.65 1.40
CA GLU A 121 10.20 2.36 2.32
C GLU A 121 9.73 2.31 3.78
N GLY A 122 8.55 1.72 4.05
CA GLY A 122 7.92 1.76 5.38
C GLY A 122 7.39 3.16 5.77
N ASN A 123 7.13 4.02 4.79
CA ASN A 123 6.70 5.41 4.95
C ASN A 123 5.28 5.66 4.46
N ALA A 124 4.46 4.61 4.36
CA ALA A 124 3.03 4.71 4.03
C ALA A 124 2.20 3.73 4.83
N ILE A 125 0.93 4.08 4.98
CA ILE A 125 -0.11 3.25 5.59
C ILE A 125 -1.42 3.41 4.81
N ASP A 126 -2.04 2.28 4.46
CA ASP A 126 -3.40 2.26 3.95
C ASP A 126 -4.35 1.95 5.10
N MET A 127 -5.28 2.86 5.36
CA MET A 127 -6.25 2.68 6.43
C MET A 127 -7.64 3.19 6.02
N ASN A 128 -8.65 2.41 6.39
CA ASN A 128 -10.04 2.81 6.29
C ASN A 128 -10.47 3.39 7.64
N ILE A 129 -10.91 4.64 7.63
CA ILE A 129 -11.32 5.38 8.82
C ILE A 129 -12.80 5.69 8.66
N SER A 130 -13.60 5.53 9.73
CA SER A 130 -15.00 5.94 9.76
C SER A 130 -15.44 6.30 11.18
N TRP A 131 -16.46 7.16 11.29
CA TRP A 131 -17.08 7.52 12.57
C TRP A 131 -18.54 7.92 12.39
N SER A 132 -19.28 8.05 13.49
CA SER A 132 -20.66 8.52 13.55
C SER A 132 -20.76 9.82 14.33
N GLY A 133 -21.65 10.71 13.93
CA GLY A 133 -21.84 12.01 14.61
C GLY A 133 -20.66 12.96 14.39
N ASP A 134 -20.40 13.81 15.37
CA ASP A 134 -19.25 14.71 15.40
C ASP A 134 -18.02 13.96 15.92
N LEU A 135 -16.85 14.17 15.29
CA LEU A 135 -15.59 13.60 15.76
C LEU A 135 -14.86 14.64 16.63
N HIS A 136 -14.73 14.35 17.92
CA HIS A 136 -13.96 15.15 18.87
C HIS A 136 -12.56 14.58 18.99
N ILE A 137 -11.61 15.09 18.20
CA ILE A 137 -10.25 14.57 18.11
C ILE A 137 -9.24 15.58 18.68
N ILE A 138 -8.17 15.09 19.28
CA ILE A 138 -7.05 15.91 19.74
C ILE A 138 -5.95 15.89 18.68
N ASP A 139 -5.41 17.04 18.33
CA ASP A 139 -4.27 17.16 17.44
C ASP A 139 -2.93 16.92 18.17
N LYS A 140 -1.82 16.92 17.44
CA LYS A 140 -0.49 16.66 18.02
C LYS A 140 -0.04 17.75 18.99
N ASP A 141 -0.59 18.96 18.87
CA ASP A 141 -0.29 20.11 19.73
C ASP A 141 -1.23 20.20 20.94
N ASN A 142 -2.02 19.15 21.20
CA ASN A 142 -2.99 19.04 22.28
C ASN A 142 -4.21 19.97 22.14
N ASN A 143 -4.53 20.45 20.92
CA ASN A 143 -5.73 21.22 20.69
C ASN A 143 -6.92 20.29 20.40
N ALA A 144 -8.08 20.63 20.94
CA ALA A 144 -9.33 19.96 20.62
C ALA A 144 -9.85 20.43 19.24
N VAL A 145 -10.09 19.48 18.33
CA VAL A 145 -10.67 19.70 17.02
C VAL A 145 -12.02 18.97 16.96
N ILE A 146 -13.08 19.65 16.50
CA ILE A 146 -14.39 19.05 16.33
C ILE A 146 -14.73 19.04 14.84
N ILE A 147 -14.78 17.86 14.25
CA ILE A 147 -15.12 17.64 12.84
C ILE A 147 -16.62 17.33 12.73
N ARG A 148 -17.37 18.25 12.11
CA ARG A 148 -18.81 18.15 11.91
C ARG A 148 -19.20 17.91 10.46
N THR A 149 -18.30 18.23 9.54
CA THR A 149 -18.56 18.16 8.10
C THR A 149 -18.50 16.74 7.56
N PRO A 150 -19.31 16.38 6.52
CA PRO A 150 -19.12 15.16 5.77
C PRO A 150 -17.91 15.27 4.80
N PRO A 151 -17.39 14.14 4.33
CA PRO A 151 -17.75 12.76 4.70
C PRO A 151 -17.21 12.39 6.10
N ARG A 152 -17.84 11.41 6.75
CA ARG A 152 -17.38 10.87 8.04
C ARG A 152 -16.46 9.68 7.85
N ASP A 153 -15.43 9.87 7.07
CA ASP A 153 -14.43 8.85 6.71
C ASP A 153 -13.04 9.47 6.45
N GLY A 154 -12.08 8.64 6.03
CA GLY A 154 -10.72 9.04 5.72
C GLY A 154 -10.56 10.06 4.59
N MET A 155 -11.64 10.45 3.90
CA MET A 155 -11.64 11.49 2.86
C MET A 155 -12.07 12.88 3.39
N ASN A 156 -12.37 13.00 4.67
CA ASN A 156 -12.72 14.28 5.29
C ASN A 156 -11.54 15.26 5.30
N THR A 157 -11.73 16.45 4.79
CA THR A 157 -10.65 17.45 4.62
C THR A 157 -10.17 18.05 5.95
N GLU A 158 -11.04 18.16 6.96
CA GLU A 158 -10.64 18.61 8.29
C GLU A 158 -9.79 17.52 8.98
N LEU A 159 -10.14 16.23 8.80
CA LEU A 159 -9.32 15.12 9.26
C LEU A 159 -7.94 15.09 8.58
N HIS A 160 -7.87 15.48 7.29
CA HIS A 160 -6.57 15.60 6.60
C HIS A 160 -5.65 16.63 7.27
N GLN A 161 -6.21 17.75 7.82
CA GLN A 161 -5.41 18.74 8.55
C GLN A 161 -4.90 18.17 9.88
N VAL A 162 -5.73 17.42 10.61
CA VAL A 162 -5.30 16.73 11.82
C VAL A 162 -4.19 15.72 11.51
N GLY A 163 -4.36 14.89 10.50
CA GLY A 163 -3.31 13.94 10.06
C GLY A 163 -2.00 14.64 9.69
N ARG A 164 -2.07 15.76 8.97
CA ARG A 164 -0.90 16.59 8.62
C ARG A 164 -0.18 17.11 9.85
N ASN A 165 -0.89 17.54 10.88
CA ASN A 165 -0.30 17.98 12.14
C ASN A 165 0.48 16.85 12.83
N TYR A 166 0.04 15.59 12.68
CA TYR A 166 0.80 14.40 13.08
C TYR A 166 1.91 13.99 12.09
N ASN A 167 2.14 14.69 10.98
CA ASN A 167 3.01 14.31 9.87
C ASN A 167 2.59 12.98 9.22
N VAL A 168 1.29 12.69 9.20
CA VAL A 168 0.66 11.59 8.47
C VAL A 168 -0.23 12.21 7.40
N ILE A 169 0.30 12.29 6.17
CA ILE A 169 -0.26 13.13 5.12
C ILE A 169 -1.12 12.28 4.19
N LYS A 170 -2.37 12.72 4.00
CA LYS A 170 -3.29 12.12 3.05
C LYS A 170 -2.74 12.18 1.63
N TYR A 171 -2.94 11.10 0.85
CA TYR A 171 -2.51 11.01 -0.54
C TYR A 171 -3.02 12.21 -1.37
N HIS A 172 -2.11 12.90 -2.04
CA HIS A 172 -2.41 14.10 -2.80
C HIS A 172 -3.26 13.83 -4.05
N GLY A 173 -3.28 12.57 -4.55
CA GLY A 173 -4.13 12.15 -5.66
C GLY A 173 -5.61 11.96 -5.29
N GLY A 174 -5.99 12.20 -4.04
CA GLY A 174 -7.36 12.18 -3.55
C GLY A 174 -8.04 10.82 -3.73
N ALA A 175 -9.18 10.80 -4.44
CA ALA A 175 -10.00 9.62 -4.59
C ALA A 175 -9.38 8.48 -5.42
N ARG A 176 -8.21 8.68 -6.04
CA ARG A 176 -7.50 7.62 -6.78
C ARG A 176 -6.97 6.53 -5.85
N ASP A 177 -6.66 6.90 -4.60
CA ASP A 177 -6.22 5.96 -3.56
C ASP A 177 -6.71 6.42 -2.20
N LYS A 178 -7.98 6.11 -1.93
CA LYS A 178 -8.70 6.59 -0.74
C LYS A 178 -8.10 6.13 0.60
N PRO A 179 -7.58 4.90 0.76
CA PRO A 179 -7.02 4.48 2.05
C PRO A 179 -5.62 5.05 2.32
N HIS A 180 -4.91 5.55 1.31
CA HIS A 180 -3.48 5.86 1.38
C HIS A 180 -3.13 7.14 2.15
N TRP A 181 -2.21 7.01 3.10
CA TRP A 181 -1.54 8.07 3.84
C TRP A 181 -0.03 7.80 3.88
N SER A 182 0.79 8.82 3.83
CA SER A 182 2.25 8.66 3.86
C SER A 182 2.96 9.81 4.57
N SER A 183 4.28 9.73 4.66
CA SER A 183 5.11 10.78 5.27
C SER A 183 5.11 12.09 4.46
N ASP A 184 4.71 12.07 3.18
CA ASP A 184 4.74 13.25 2.29
C ASP A 184 3.53 13.33 1.33
N GLY A 185 2.54 12.45 1.46
CA GLY A 185 1.32 12.46 0.65
C GLY A 185 1.47 11.85 -0.76
N ARG A 186 2.56 11.10 -1.01
CA ARG A 186 2.82 10.41 -2.27
C ARG A 186 2.64 8.91 -2.14
#